data_ea8404e5bb637ab67a3866cce3771172
#
_entry.id   ea8404e5bb637ab67a3866cce3771172
#
_cell.length_a   1.000
_cell.length_b   1.000
_cell.length_c   1.000
_cell.angle_alpha   90.00
_cell.angle_beta   90.00
_cell.angle_gamma   90.00
#
_symmetry.space_group_name_H-M   'P 1'
#
loop_
_entity.id
_entity.type
_entity.pdbx_description
1 polymer ?
#
loop_
_entity_poly.entity_id
_entity_poly.type
_entity_poly.pdbx_seq_one_letter_code
_entity_poly.pdbx_strand_id
1 'polypeptide(L)'
;MVKTLTGIFVSLALLLGISFYEVRYVDEQFAVFEEELHVLRDKTEEETATAADGEALKRSWDEKKRYLHIWVPHNDISYIDYWLSEGVSLISTGNYEDALSKIDVLIHISKNLPDAYGFSLENVL
;
A
#
# COMPACT_ATOMS: atom_id res chain seq x y z
N MET A 1 -12.09 -34.64 -26.40
CA MET A 1 -13.01 -33.95 -25.47
C MET A 1 -12.48 -33.87 -24.06
N VAL A 2 -12.06 -34.98 -23.45
CA VAL A 2 -11.56 -34.99 -22.06
C VAL A 2 -10.29 -34.16 -21.91
N LYS A 3 -9.37 -34.21 -22.88
CA LYS A 3 -8.13 -33.45 -22.88
C LYS A 3 -8.36 -31.93 -22.96
N THR A 4 -9.35 -31.51 -23.74
CA THR A 4 -9.70 -30.09 -23.89
C THR A 4 -10.35 -29.55 -22.61
N LEU A 5 -11.23 -30.33 -21.99
CA LEU A 5 -11.84 -30.00 -20.71
C LEU A 5 -10.81 -29.88 -19.59
N THR A 6 -9.84 -30.81 -19.55
CA THR A 6 -8.74 -30.77 -18.59
C THR A 6 -7.89 -29.52 -18.78
N GLY A 7 -7.58 -29.16 -20.04
CA GLY A 7 -6.83 -27.94 -20.35
C GLY A 7 -7.54 -26.67 -19.90
N ILE A 8 -8.85 -26.59 -20.13
CA ILE A 8 -9.67 -25.46 -19.67
C ILE A 8 -9.69 -25.38 -18.13
N PHE A 9 -9.84 -26.50 -17.46
CA PHE A 9 -9.85 -26.59 -16.01
C PHE A 9 -8.52 -26.14 -15.41
N VAL A 10 -7.41 -26.60 -15.97
CA VAL A 10 -6.04 -26.22 -15.53
C VAL A 10 -5.82 -24.72 -15.75
N SER A 11 -6.22 -24.19 -16.91
CA SER A 11 -6.10 -22.75 -17.22
C SER A 11 -6.90 -21.90 -16.25
N LEU A 12 -8.14 -22.31 -15.94
CA LEU A 12 -8.98 -21.62 -14.96
C LEU A 12 -8.37 -21.66 -13.55
N ALA A 13 -7.86 -22.81 -13.13
CA ALA A 13 -7.23 -22.96 -11.83
C ALA A 13 -5.98 -22.08 -11.71
N LEU A 14 -5.17 -21.97 -12.78
CA LEU A 14 -4.00 -21.10 -12.82
C LEU A 14 -4.38 -19.63 -12.73
N LEU A 15 -5.41 -19.20 -13.46
CA LEU A 15 -5.90 -17.83 -13.43
C LEU A 15 -6.43 -17.45 -12.05
N LEU A 16 -7.19 -18.33 -11.41
CA LEU A 16 -7.69 -18.12 -10.05
C LEU A 16 -6.55 -18.06 -9.03
N GLY A 17 -5.55 -18.92 -9.17
CA GLY A 17 -4.38 -18.93 -8.31
C GLY A 17 -3.56 -17.65 -8.43
N ILE A 18 -3.35 -17.17 -9.66
CA ILE A 18 -2.64 -15.92 -9.91
C ILE A 18 -3.42 -14.74 -9.31
N SER A 19 -4.72 -14.67 -9.55
CA SER A 19 -5.57 -13.60 -9.01
C SER A 19 -5.57 -13.58 -7.49
N PHE A 20 -5.65 -14.75 -6.86
CA PHE A 20 -5.58 -14.87 -5.40
C PHE A 20 -4.21 -14.40 -4.87
N TYR A 21 -3.13 -14.81 -5.52
CA TYR A 21 -1.77 -14.40 -5.17
C TYR A 21 -1.60 -12.87 -5.27
N GLU A 22 -2.11 -12.26 -6.33
CA GLU A 22 -2.05 -10.81 -6.55
C GLU A 22 -2.73 -10.03 -5.44
N VAL A 23 -3.96 -10.41 -5.09
CA VAL A 23 -4.72 -9.77 -4.02
C VAL A 23 -3.98 -9.89 -2.70
N ARG A 24 -3.49 -11.07 -2.40
CA ARG A 24 -2.75 -11.32 -1.15
C ARG A 24 -1.45 -10.55 -1.09
N TYR A 25 -0.73 -10.46 -2.21
CA TYR A 25 0.50 -9.69 -2.32
C TYR A 25 0.26 -8.21 -2.03
N VAL A 26 -0.76 -7.62 -2.66
CA VAL A 26 -1.14 -6.22 -2.45
C VAL A 26 -1.52 -5.98 -0.99
N ASP A 27 -2.35 -6.85 -0.42
CA ASP A 27 -2.78 -6.78 0.97
C ASP A 27 -1.58 -6.81 1.93
N GLU A 28 -0.64 -7.71 1.71
CA GLU A 28 0.56 -7.84 2.55
C GLU A 28 1.45 -6.61 2.46
N GLN A 29 1.66 -6.08 1.26
CA GLN A 29 2.49 -4.88 1.07
C GLN A 29 1.89 -3.66 1.75
N PHE A 30 0.57 -3.46 1.64
CA PHE A 30 -0.11 -2.37 2.31
C PHE A 30 -0.19 -2.57 3.82
N ALA A 31 -0.31 -3.81 4.31
CA ALA A 31 -0.28 -4.10 5.74
C ALA A 31 1.07 -3.74 6.36
N VAL A 32 2.17 -4.08 5.68
CA VAL A 32 3.53 -3.71 6.13
C VAL A 32 3.69 -2.19 6.10
N PHE A 33 3.25 -1.53 5.06
CA PHE A 33 3.31 -0.08 4.94
C PHE A 33 2.48 0.61 6.02
N GLU A 34 1.28 0.12 6.30
CA GLU A 34 0.43 0.63 7.38
C GLU A 34 1.13 0.51 8.74
N GLU A 35 1.77 -0.62 9.01
CA GLU A 35 2.53 -0.82 10.24
C GLU A 35 3.69 0.17 10.36
N GLU A 36 4.44 0.37 9.28
CA GLU A 36 5.51 1.38 9.23
C GLU A 36 4.97 2.80 9.47
N LEU A 37 3.81 3.12 8.94
CA LEU A 37 3.13 4.40 9.16
C LEU A 37 2.74 4.58 10.61
N HIS A 38 2.24 3.53 11.28
CA HIS A 38 1.90 3.59 12.70
C HIS A 38 3.12 3.84 13.57
N VAL A 39 4.25 3.23 13.26
CA VAL A 39 5.52 3.47 13.97
C VAL A 39 5.93 4.94 13.81
N LEU A 40 5.88 5.47 12.61
CA LEU A 40 6.20 6.88 12.35
C LEU A 40 5.20 7.81 13.04
N ARG A 41 3.92 7.45 13.04
CA ARG A 41 2.88 8.20 13.72
C ARG A 41 3.16 8.32 15.22
N ASP A 42 3.51 7.23 15.86
CA ASP A 42 3.82 7.21 17.29
C ASP A 42 5.00 8.11 17.61
N LYS A 43 6.06 8.03 16.82
CA LYS A 43 7.23 8.91 16.97
C LYS A 43 6.89 10.38 16.74
N THR A 44 6.02 10.65 15.78
CA THR A 44 5.58 12.02 15.47
C THR A 44 4.73 12.59 16.61
N GLU A 45 3.85 11.78 17.19
CA GLU A 45 3.03 12.16 18.34
C GLU A 45 3.88 12.46 19.57
N GLU A 46 4.94 11.70 19.79
CA GLU A 46 5.91 11.91 20.87
C GLU A 46 6.91 13.01 20.56
N GLU A 47 6.85 13.60 19.36
CA GLU A 47 7.79 14.62 18.87
C GLU A 47 9.23 14.11 18.80
N THR A 48 9.42 12.81 18.59
CA THR A 48 10.74 12.16 18.46
C THR A 48 11.08 11.76 17.03
N ALA A 49 10.14 11.89 16.09
CA ALA A 49 10.38 11.59 14.69
C ALA A 49 11.42 12.53 14.10
N THR A 50 12.35 11.97 13.34
CA THR A 50 13.43 12.71 12.67
C THR A 50 13.25 12.71 11.16
N ALA A 51 13.96 13.60 10.47
CA ALA A 51 14.00 13.60 9.01
C ALA A 51 14.46 12.22 8.47
N ALA A 52 15.39 11.56 9.15
CA ALA A 52 15.90 10.24 8.78
C ALA A 52 14.79 9.18 8.87
N ASP A 53 13.91 9.25 9.87
CA ASP A 53 12.76 8.34 10.00
C ASP A 53 11.81 8.50 8.81
N GLY A 54 11.50 9.74 8.42
CA GLY A 54 10.66 10.05 7.28
C GLY A 54 11.27 9.57 5.96
N GLU A 55 12.54 9.81 5.76
CA GLU A 55 13.26 9.38 4.56
C GLU A 55 13.35 7.85 4.46
N ALA A 56 13.49 7.16 5.58
CA ALA A 56 13.49 5.70 5.62
C ALA A 56 12.14 5.14 5.17
N LEU A 57 11.05 5.73 5.62
CA LEU A 57 9.70 5.33 5.19
C LEU A 57 9.48 5.62 3.71
N LYS A 58 9.94 6.75 3.24
CA LYS A 58 9.84 7.12 1.82
C LYS A 58 10.60 6.14 0.92
N ARG A 59 11.80 5.71 1.32
CA ARG A 59 12.55 4.69 0.60
C ARG A 59 11.82 3.35 0.58
N SER A 60 11.26 2.94 1.72
CA SER A 60 10.46 1.72 1.81
C SER A 60 9.26 1.76 0.86
N TRP A 61 8.56 2.89 0.82
CA TRP A 61 7.46 3.08 -0.13
C TRP A 61 7.93 3.04 -1.58
N ASP A 62 9.04 3.70 -1.92
CA ASP A 62 9.59 3.71 -3.27
C ASP A 62 9.92 2.29 -3.76
N GLU A 63 10.43 1.43 -2.89
CA GLU A 63 10.67 0.03 -3.22
C GLU A 63 9.37 -0.73 -3.45
N LYS A 64 8.37 -0.53 -2.60
CA LYS A 64 7.06 -1.18 -2.73
C LYS A 64 6.34 -0.76 -4.01
N LYS A 65 6.34 0.53 -4.33
CA LYS A 65 5.60 1.05 -5.48
C LYS A 65 6.12 0.54 -6.82
N ARG A 66 7.40 0.14 -6.91
CA ARG A 66 7.95 -0.48 -8.11
C ARG A 66 7.15 -1.69 -8.57
N TYR A 67 6.67 -2.47 -7.60
CA TYR A 67 5.90 -3.68 -7.85
C TYR A 67 4.39 -3.41 -7.80
N LEU A 68 3.97 -2.55 -6.89
CA LEU A 68 2.55 -2.25 -6.72
C LEU A 68 1.93 -1.52 -7.91
N HIS A 69 2.70 -0.73 -8.66
CA HIS A 69 2.15 -0.01 -9.82
C HIS A 69 1.66 -0.91 -10.94
N ILE A 70 2.04 -2.20 -10.91
CA ILE A 70 1.53 -3.21 -11.84
C ILE A 70 0.05 -3.50 -11.55
N TRP A 71 -0.34 -3.48 -10.26
CA TRP A 71 -1.66 -3.88 -9.78
C TRP A 71 -2.54 -2.72 -9.35
N VAL A 72 -1.94 -1.62 -8.94
CA VAL A 72 -2.62 -0.47 -8.34
C VAL A 72 -2.62 0.68 -9.35
N PRO A 73 -3.78 1.36 -9.55
CA PRO A 73 -3.84 2.50 -10.48
C PRO A 73 -2.83 3.59 -10.13
N HIS A 74 -2.28 4.21 -11.15
CA HIS A 74 -1.29 5.28 -11.03
C HIS A 74 -1.77 6.44 -10.13
N ASN A 75 -3.06 6.79 -10.21
CA ASN A 75 -3.62 7.86 -9.41
C ASN A 75 -3.52 7.58 -7.90
N ASP A 76 -3.79 6.35 -7.49
CA ASP A 76 -3.73 5.96 -6.08
C ASP A 76 -2.29 5.99 -5.56
N ILE A 77 -1.34 5.54 -6.38
CA ILE A 77 0.09 5.60 -6.05
C ILE A 77 0.54 7.06 -5.93
N SER A 78 0.10 7.92 -6.84
CA SER A 78 0.43 9.35 -6.82
C SER A 78 -0.13 10.05 -5.58
N TYR A 79 -1.32 9.66 -5.12
CA TYR A 79 -1.89 10.17 -3.88
C TYR A 79 -1.01 9.85 -2.68
N ILE A 80 -0.56 8.61 -2.58
CA ILE A 80 0.31 8.18 -1.49
C ILE A 80 1.65 8.92 -1.57
N ASP A 81 2.26 9.03 -2.75
CA ASP A 81 3.49 9.79 -2.96
C ASP A 81 3.36 11.23 -2.47
N TYR A 82 2.26 11.88 -2.82
CA TYR A 82 2.00 13.28 -2.45
C TYR A 82 1.90 13.46 -0.94
N TRP A 83 1.03 12.69 -0.28
CA TRP A 83 0.81 12.79 1.16
C TRP A 83 2.04 12.38 1.96
N LEU A 84 2.77 11.38 1.50
CA LEU A 84 4.00 10.92 2.17
C LEU A 84 5.09 11.99 2.08
N SER A 85 5.30 12.56 0.91
CA SER A 85 6.30 13.63 0.71
C SER A 85 5.98 14.85 1.57
N GLU A 86 4.71 15.22 1.66
CA GLU A 86 4.26 16.34 2.49
C GLU A 86 4.47 16.05 3.98
N GLY A 87 4.08 14.86 4.44
CA GLY A 87 4.29 14.43 5.83
C GLY A 87 5.76 14.41 6.24
N VAL A 88 6.61 13.87 5.38
CA VAL A 88 8.06 13.81 5.62
C VAL A 88 8.67 15.21 5.69
N SER A 89 8.25 16.11 4.79
CA SER A 89 8.69 17.50 4.79
C SER A 89 8.31 18.21 6.10
N LEU A 90 7.09 17.99 6.58
CA LEU A 90 6.62 18.59 7.83
C LEU A 90 7.39 18.07 9.05
N ILE A 91 7.74 16.80 9.08
CA ILE A 91 8.59 16.23 10.13
C ILE A 91 9.96 16.89 10.11
N SER A 92 10.56 17.08 8.95
CA SER A 92 11.89 17.67 8.81
C SER A 92 11.95 19.13 9.29
N THR A 93 10.82 19.84 9.21
CA THR A 93 10.72 21.23 9.71
C THR A 93 10.22 21.31 11.16
N GLY A 94 9.98 20.18 11.82
CA GLY A 94 9.52 20.14 13.20
C GLY A 94 8.04 20.43 13.39
N ASN A 95 7.26 20.46 12.31
CA ASN A 95 5.83 20.71 12.37
C ASN A 95 5.07 19.39 12.57
N TYR A 96 5.16 18.83 13.78
CA TYR A 96 4.65 17.52 14.12
C TYR A 96 3.13 17.42 14.09
N GLU A 97 2.43 18.47 14.47
CA GLU A 97 0.96 18.51 14.49
C GLU A 97 0.38 18.32 13.08
N ASP A 98 0.89 19.10 12.13
CA ASP A 98 0.46 18.98 10.72
C ASP A 98 0.93 17.66 10.10
N ALA A 99 2.14 17.20 10.46
CA ALA A 99 2.65 15.91 10.00
C ALA A 99 1.76 14.76 10.45
N LEU A 100 1.27 14.77 11.69
CA LEU A 100 0.32 13.76 12.19
C LEU A 100 -0.93 13.69 11.33
N SER A 101 -1.47 14.82 10.95
CA SER A 101 -2.65 14.90 10.08
C SER A 101 -2.40 14.19 8.74
N LYS A 102 -1.24 14.41 8.13
CA LYS A 102 -0.87 13.77 6.86
C LYS A 102 -0.64 12.27 7.00
N ILE A 103 0.00 11.86 8.08
CA ILE A 103 0.24 10.44 8.38
C ILE A 103 -1.09 9.72 8.61
N ASP A 104 -2.04 10.33 9.31
CA ASP A 104 -3.36 9.76 9.52
C ASP A 104 -4.12 9.54 8.20
N VAL A 105 -4.01 10.47 7.26
CA VAL A 105 -4.58 10.29 5.91
C VAL A 105 -3.94 9.09 5.20
N LEU A 106 -2.63 8.96 5.28
CA LEU A 106 -1.90 7.83 4.68
C LEU A 106 -2.32 6.49 5.28
N ILE A 107 -2.48 6.42 6.59
CA ILE A 107 -2.94 5.22 7.29
C ILE A 107 -4.34 4.84 6.80
N HIS A 108 -5.23 5.82 6.69
CA HIS A 108 -6.58 5.60 6.21
C HIS A 108 -6.59 5.06 4.77
N ILE A 109 -5.82 5.66 3.88
CA ILE A 109 -5.69 5.21 2.49
C ILE A 109 -5.14 3.78 2.45
N SER A 110 -4.05 3.51 3.18
CA SER A 110 -3.40 2.20 3.19
C SER A 110 -4.29 1.09 3.73
N LYS A 111 -5.16 1.43 4.67
CA LYS A 111 -6.11 0.48 5.25
C LYS A 111 -7.26 0.15 4.30
N ASN A 112 -7.78 1.14 3.59
CA ASN A 112 -8.99 0.99 2.77
C ASN A 112 -8.71 0.59 1.33
N LEU A 113 -7.55 0.93 0.79
CA LEU A 113 -7.22 0.66 -0.60
C LEU A 113 -7.22 -0.83 -0.95
N PRO A 114 -6.60 -1.73 -0.15
CA PRO A 114 -6.65 -3.17 -0.43
C PRO A 114 -8.06 -3.74 -0.41
N ASP A 115 -8.91 -3.27 0.48
CA ASP A 115 -10.32 -3.70 0.57
C ASP A 115 -11.09 -3.37 -0.71
N ALA A 116 -10.82 -2.22 -1.31
CA ALA A 116 -11.43 -1.82 -2.57
C ALA A 116 -11.07 -2.77 -3.72
N TYR A 117 -9.83 -3.24 -3.78
CA TYR A 117 -9.39 -4.20 -4.79
C TYR A 117 -9.91 -5.61 -4.52
N GLY A 118 -9.90 -6.06 -3.28
CA GLY A 118 -10.46 -7.34 -2.88
C GLY A 118 -11.95 -7.43 -3.20
N PHE A 119 -12.69 -6.39 -2.90
CA PHE A 119 -14.11 -6.30 -3.21
C PHE A 119 -14.38 -6.33 -4.73
N SER A 120 -13.57 -5.61 -5.50
CA SER A 120 -13.68 -5.60 -6.96
C SER A 120 -13.47 -6.99 -7.57
N LEU A 121 -12.53 -7.75 -7.05
CA LEU A 121 -12.26 -9.12 -7.49
C LEU A 121 -13.38 -10.08 -7.11
N GLU A 122 -13.92 -9.95 -5.91
CA GLU A 122 -15.07 -10.74 -5.45
C GLU A 122 -16.30 -10.50 -6.33
N ASN A 123 -16.53 -9.28 -6.77
CA ASN A 123 -17.66 -8.94 -7.65
C ASN A 123 -17.47 -9.44 -9.08
N VAL A 124 -16.26 -9.62 -9.54
CA VAL A 124 -15.96 -10.12 -10.88
C VAL A 124 -15.99 -11.65 -10.91
N LEU A 125 -15.66 -12.27 -9.80
CA LEU A 125 -15.67 -13.72 -9.64
C LEU A 125 -17.02 -14.22 -9.10
#